data_653c223109e85136a6c5165197066432
#
_entry.id   653c223109e85136a6c5165197066432
#
_cell.length_a   1.000
_cell.length_b   1.000
_cell.length_c   1.000
_cell.angle_alpha   90.00
_cell.angle_beta   90.00
_cell.angle_gamma   90.00
#
_symmetry.space_group_name_H-M   'P 1'
#
loop_
_entity.id
_entity.type
_entity.pdbx_description
1 polymer ?
#
loop_
_entity_poly.entity_id
_entity_poly.type
_entity_poly.pdbx_seq_one_letter_code
_entity_poly.pdbx_strand_id
1 'polypeptide(L)'
;LMADLYPICRSLTGNGVRQTLHMLNDVIPLVIHEVPTGTTVFDWTVPQEWNIRDAYIKNSKGDRVVDFQKSNLHVMGYSVPVSETMSLAELLPRLYSLPEHPEWIPQRASYYKPNWGFSIAHNDLVRLAEDRYEVRIDSTLSNGAMTYGECVIPGEQADEILFSTHICHPSLCNDNLSGIVIAAYLAKAIAAMPKRRYTYRFLFVPTQLGSLAWLARNQEACR
;
A
#
# COMPACT_ATOMS: atom_id res chain seq x y z
N LEU A 1 10.69 6.60 -12.58
CA LEU A 1 10.25 5.54 -11.65
C LEU A 1 9.39 6.09 -10.51
N MET A 2 9.87 7.08 -9.70
CA MET A 2 9.07 7.60 -8.57
C MET A 2 7.74 8.19 -9.04
N ALA A 3 7.74 9.01 -10.08
CA ALA A 3 6.53 9.59 -10.65
C ALA A 3 5.55 8.53 -11.20
N ASP A 4 6.08 7.46 -11.79
CA ASP A 4 5.28 6.37 -12.35
C ASP A 4 4.68 5.47 -11.25
N LEU A 5 5.41 5.28 -10.14
CA LEU A 5 4.94 4.53 -8.99
C LEU A 5 3.95 5.32 -8.12
N TYR A 6 4.02 6.66 -8.12
CA TYR A 6 3.22 7.50 -7.23
C TYR A 6 1.70 7.26 -7.34
N PRO A 7 1.08 7.19 -8.52
CA PRO A 7 -0.37 7.03 -8.65
C PRO A 7 -0.89 5.63 -8.30
N ILE A 8 -0.02 4.64 -8.07
CA ILE A 8 -0.44 3.27 -7.79
C ILE A 8 -1.02 3.17 -6.38
N CYS A 9 -2.27 2.71 -6.26
CA CYS A 9 -2.89 2.43 -4.98
C CYS A 9 -2.38 1.10 -4.42
N ARG A 10 -1.35 1.17 -3.58
CA ARG A 10 -0.78 0.01 -2.86
C ARG A 10 -1.50 -0.21 -1.54
N SER A 11 -1.54 -1.46 -1.09
CA SER A 11 -2.00 -1.87 0.24
C SER A 11 -1.19 -3.07 0.72
N LEU A 12 -1.57 -3.74 1.81
CA LEU A 12 -0.88 -4.96 2.29
C LEU A 12 -0.87 -6.09 1.25
N THR A 13 -1.89 -6.13 0.41
CA THR A 13 -2.08 -7.13 -0.64
C THR A 13 -2.58 -6.45 -1.91
N GLY A 14 -2.79 -7.23 -2.96
CA GLY A 14 -3.49 -6.79 -4.16
C GLY A 14 -2.59 -6.32 -5.29
N ASN A 15 -3.25 -5.93 -6.38
CA ASN A 15 -2.60 -5.66 -7.67
C ASN A 15 -1.64 -4.45 -7.64
N GLY A 16 -1.88 -3.47 -6.78
CA GLY A 16 -0.98 -2.30 -6.66
C GLY A 16 0.42 -2.68 -6.21
N VAL A 17 0.55 -3.63 -5.27
CA VAL A 17 1.85 -4.18 -4.84
C VAL A 17 2.50 -4.97 -5.98
N ARG A 18 1.76 -5.85 -6.65
CA ARG A 18 2.28 -6.64 -7.79
C ARG A 18 2.78 -5.74 -8.92
N GLN A 19 1.98 -4.73 -9.31
CA GLN A 19 2.37 -3.75 -10.32
C GLN A 19 3.66 -3.02 -9.93
N THR A 20 3.77 -2.58 -8.68
CA THR A 20 4.99 -1.95 -8.16
C THR A 20 6.20 -2.87 -8.29
N LEU A 21 6.08 -4.13 -7.87
CA LEU A 21 7.17 -5.11 -7.97
C LEU A 21 7.55 -5.41 -9.42
N HIS A 22 6.59 -5.49 -10.34
CA HIS A 22 6.89 -5.65 -11.77
C HIS A 22 7.69 -4.48 -12.33
N MET A 23 7.32 -3.24 -11.99
CA MET A 23 8.07 -2.05 -12.41
C MET A 23 9.47 -1.98 -11.78
N LEU A 24 9.64 -2.45 -10.55
CA LEU A 24 10.95 -2.57 -9.90
C LEU A 24 11.80 -3.64 -10.56
N ASN A 25 11.20 -4.71 -11.08
CA ASN A 25 11.90 -5.78 -11.80
C ASN A 25 12.55 -5.30 -13.10
N ASP A 26 12.09 -4.20 -13.68
CA ASP A 26 12.76 -3.54 -14.82
C ASP A 26 14.05 -2.81 -14.41
N VAL A 27 14.23 -2.53 -13.11
CA VAL A 27 15.40 -1.82 -12.57
C VAL A 27 16.44 -2.78 -12.00
N ILE A 28 15.98 -3.80 -11.26
CA ILE A 28 16.77 -4.83 -10.58
C ILE A 28 16.06 -6.18 -10.68
N PRO A 29 16.76 -7.31 -10.83
CA PRO A 29 16.13 -8.62 -10.88
C PRO A 29 15.48 -8.98 -9.55
N LEU A 30 14.17 -9.12 -9.51
CA LEU A 30 13.40 -9.52 -8.33
C LEU A 30 12.89 -10.96 -8.46
N VAL A 31 13.04 -11.72 -7.39
CA VAL A 31 12.24 -12.92 -7.14
C VAL A 31 10.97 -12.50 -6.43
N ILE A 32 9.82 -12.75 -7.04
CA ILE A 32 8.50 -12.40 -6.48
C ILE A 32 7.94 -13.61 -5.74
N HIS A 33 7.53 -13.40 -4.50
CA HIS A 33 6.97 -14.41 -3.62
C HIS A 33 5.53 -14.08 -3.29
N GLU A 34 4.70 -15.11 -3.19
CA GLU A 34 3.32 -14.99 -2.73
C GLU A 34 3.07 -15.84 -1.49
N VAL A 35 2.34 -15.27 -0.54
CA VAL A 35 1.91 -15.91 0.70
C VAL A 35 0.39 -15.94 0.70
N PRO A 36 -0.24 -17.12 0.52
CA PRO A 36 -1.69 -17.23 0.39
C PRO A 36 -2.46 -16.68 1.58
N THR A 37 -3.65 -16.12 1.32
CA THR A 37 -4.63 -15.75 2.36
C THR A 37 -4.86 -16.93 3.30
N GLY A 38 -4.93 -16.65 4.61
CA GLY A 38 -5.13 -17.67 5.64
C GLY A 38 -3.84 -18.36 6.12
N THR A 39 -2.68 -18.08 5.48
CA THR A 39 -1.39 -18.58 5.96
C THR A 39 -1.07 -17.99 7.32
N THR A 40 -0.77 -18.85 8.31
CA THR A 40 -0.30 -18.41 9.63
C THR A 40 1.17 -18.02 9.55
N VAL A 41 1.50 -16.85 10.08
CA VAL A 41 2.83 -16.26 10.13
C VAL A 41 3.06 -15.82 11.57
N PHE A 42 3.76 -16.64 12.35
CA PHE A 42 3.87 -16.49 13.81
C PHE A 42 2.48 -16.37 14.45
N ASP A 43 2.16 -15.25 15.10
CA ASP A 43 0.87 -14.93 15.72
C ASP A 43 -0.10 -14.19 14.78
N TRP A 44 0.28 -14.04 13.50
CA TRP A 44 -0.51 -13.35 12.48
C TRP A 44 -1.10 -14.32 11.45
N THR A 45 -2.13 -13.87 10.77
CA THR A 45 -2.71 -14.58 9.62
C THR A 45 -2.77 -13.62 8.42
N VAL A 46 -2.34 -14.09 7.26
CA VAL A 46 -2.41 -13.31 6.01
C VAL A 46 -3.88 -13.01 5.68
N PRO A 47 -4.25 -11.72 5.57
CA PRO A 47 -5.63 -11.32 5.33
C PRO A 47 -6.08 -11.65 3.92
N GLN A 48 -7.38 -11.46 3.66
CA GLN A 48 -7.92 -11.50 2.29
C GLN A 48 -7.23 -10.47 1.40
N GLU A 49 -7.11 -10.79 0.14
CA GLU A 49 -6.59 -9.86 -0.86
C GLU A 49 -7.61 -8.76 -1.13
N TRP A 50 -7.14 -7.51 -1.05
CA TRP A 50 -7.93 -6.32 -1.31
C TRP A 50 -7.51 -5.66 -2.61
N ASN A 51 -8.50 -5.38 -3.47
CA ASN A 51 -8.32 -4.60 -4.67
C ASN A 51 -9.41 -3.52 -4.77
N ILE A 52 -9.10 -2.42 -5.44
CA ILE A 52 -10.04 -1.30 -5.66
C ILE A 52 -9.97 -0.83 -7.11
N ARG A 53 -11.13 -0.51 -7.68
CA ARG A 53 -11.26 0.05 -9.04
C ARG A 53 -11.61 1.53 -9.00
N ASP A 54 -12.57 1.90 -8.13
CA ASP A 54 -13.02 3.29 -7.99
C ASP A 54 -13.63 3.51 -6.61
N ALA A 55 -13.62 4.77 -6.13
CA ALA A 55 -14.36 5.19 -4.97
C ALA A 55 -14.66 6.69 -5.06
N TYR A 56 -15.87 7.07 -4.67
CA TYR A 56 -16.28 8.46 -4.71
C TYR A 56 -17.43 8.76 -3.75
N ILE A 57 -17.56 10.06 -3.45
CA ILE A 57 -18.75 10.66 -2.86
C ILE A 57 -19.25 11.70 -3.83
N LYS A 58 -20.53 11.62 -4.27
CA LYS A 58 -21.20 12.61 -5.10
C LYS A 58 -22.30 13.33 -4.33
N ASN A 59 -22.43 14.62 -4.56
CA ASN A 59 -23.56 15.41 -4.09
C ASN A 59 -24.82 15.19 -4.98
N SER A 60 -25.95 15.78 -4.60
CA SER A 60 -27.21 15.68 -5.37
C SER A 60 -27.15 16.30 -6.78
N LYS A 61 -26.14 17.16 -7.05
CA LYS A 61 -25.89 17.74 -8.38
C LYS A 61 -25.07 16.82 -9.29
N GLY A 62 -24.55 15.71 -8.76
CA GLY A 62 -23.71 14.77 -9.49
C GLY A 62 -22.20 15.08 -9.44
N ASP A 63 -21.78 16.12 -8.69
CA ASP A 63 -20.37 16.46 -8.55
C ASP A 63 -19.68 15.47 -7.61
N ARG A 64 -18.53 14.92 -8.00
CA ARG A 64 -17.66 14.16 -7.10
C ARG A 64 -16.95 15.10 -6.14
N VAL A 65 -17.43 15.18 -4.89
CA VAL A 65 -16.81 15.98 -3.81
C VAL A 65 -15.62 15.27 -3.19
N VAL A 66 -15.60 13.94 -3.28
CA VAL A 66 -14.43 13.09 -2.99
C VAL A 66 -14.26 12.14 -4.16
N ASP A 67 -13.04 11.99 -4.67
CA ASP A 67 -12.77 11.24 -5.89
C ASP A 67 -11.44 10.50 -5.84
N PHE A 68 -11.51 9.16 -5.74
CA PHE A 68 -10.35 8.26 -5.75
C PHE A 68 -9.46 8.44 -6.99
N GLN A 69 -10.05 8.76 -8.13
CA GLN A 69 -9.30 8.97 -9.38
C GLN A 69 -8.43 10.24 -9.35
N LYS A 70 -8.75 11.20 -8.48
CA LYS A 70 -7.92 12.39 -8.24
C LYS A 70 -6.83 12.14 -7.22
N SER A 71 -7.13 11.35 -6.18
CA SER A 71 -6.17 10.94 -5.16
C SER A 71 -6.59 9.62 -4.54
N ASN A 72 -5.72 8.61 -4.62
CA ASN A 72 -5.98 7.32 -3.98
C ASN A 72 -5.94 7.39 -2.43
N LEU A 73 -5.46 8.50 -1.85
CA LEU A 73 -5.56 8.76 -0.41
C LEU A 73 -6.99 8.98 0.06
N HIS A 74 -7.90 9.34 -0.84
CA HIS A 74 -9.29 9.58 -0.48
C HIS A 74 -10.02 8.34 0.06
N VAL A 75 -9.58 7.14 -0.26
CA VAL A 75 -10.20 5.93 0.27
C VAL A 75 -9.38 5.35 1.43
N MET A 76 -10.06 4.96 2.49
CA MET A 76 -9.43 4.17 3.55
C MET A 76 -9.08 2.78 3.01
N GLY A 77 -7.80 2.43 3.05
CA GLY A 77 -7.32 1.12 2.58
C GLY A 77 -8.04 -0.02 3.30
N TYR A 78 -8.34 -1.10 2.60
CA TYR A 78 -9.16 -2.23 3.05
C TYR A 78 -10.64 -1.90 3.30
N SER A 79 -11.13 -0.79 2.78
CA SER A 79 -12.57 -0.51 2.80
C SER A 79 -13.34 -1.60 2.08
N VAL A 80 -14.40 -2.13 2.72
CA VAL A 80 -15.35 -3.05 2.09
C VAL A 80 -16.14 -2.34 0.98
N PRO A 81 -16.71 -3.07 0.00
CA PRO A 81 -17.54 -2.45 -1.04
C PRO A 81 -18.76 -1.75 -0.45
N VAL A 82 -19.07 -0.56 -0.99
CA VAL A 82 -20.20 0.27 -0.58
C VAL A 82 -20.93 0.79 -1.81
N SER A 83 -22.26 0.83 -1.76
CA SER A 83 -23.11 1.44 -2.79
C SER A 83 -24.40 1.94 -2.12
N GLU A 84 -24.35 3.13 -1.56
CA GLU A 84 -25.43 3.67 -0.71
C GLU A 84 -25.67 5.15 -1.00
N THR A 85 -26.84 5.64 -0.61
CA THR A 85 -27.14 7.07 -0.59
C THR A 85 -27.56 7.45 0.82
N MET A 86 -26.86 8.44 1.41
CA MET A 86 -27.03 8.82 2.80
C MET A 86 -27.04 10.36 2.98
N SER A 87 -27.52 10.83 4.10
CA SER A 87 -27.44 12.23 4.53
C SER A 87 -26.02 12.62 4.93
N LEU A 88 -25.73 13.91 5.02
CA LEU A 88 -24.45 14.39 5.56
C LEU A 88 -24.21 13.88 6.99
N ALA A 89 -25.22 13.87 7.83
CA ALA A 89 -25.11 13.42 9.23
C ALA A 89 -24.69 11.93 9.33
N GLU A 90 -25.19 11.08 8.43
CA GLU A 90 -24.81 9.66 8.35
C GLU A 90 -23.42 9.47 7.76
N LEU A 91 -22.99 10.36 6.86
CA LEU A 91 -21.69 10.31 6.19
C LEU A 91 -20.54 10.80 7.07
N LEU A 92 -20.73 11.87 7.86
CA LEU A 92 -19.70 12.50 8.68
C LEU A 92 -18.86 11.53 9.52
N PRO A 93 -19.43 10.51 10.20
CA PRO A 93 -18.65 9.53 10.96
C PRO A 93 -17.70 8.64 10.11
N ARG A 94 -17.86 8.68 8.78
CA ARG A 94 -17.04 7.93 7.80
C ARG A 94 -16.00 8.80 7.11
N LEU A 95 -15.94 10.11 7.44
CA LEU A 95 -14.98 11.06 6.88
C LEU A 95 -13.87 11.37 7.88
N TYR A 96 -12.63 11.24 7.42
CA TYR A 96 -11.44 11.50 8.22
C TYR A 96 -10.69 12.70 7.65
N SER A 97 -10.36 13.66 8.50
CA SER A 97 -9.56 14.84 8.15
C SER A 97 -8.64 15.23 9.31
N LEU A 98 -7.72 16.15 9.06
CA LEU A 98 -6.76 16.69 10.03
C LEU A 98 -6.98 18.21 10.14
N PRO A 99 -7.66 18.72 11.18
CA PRO A 99 -7.86 20.15 11.37
C PRO A 99 -6.57 20.95 11.47
N GLU A 100 -5.53 20.36 12.07
CA GLU A 100 -4.19 20.93 12.23
C GLU A 100 -3.40 21.01 10.90
N HIS A 101 -3.81 20.25 9.89
CA HIS A 101 -3.27 20.25 8.53
C HIS A 101 -4.40 20.27 7.51
N PRO A 102 -5.12 21.42 7.37
CA PRO A 102 -6.42 21.46 6.73
C PRO A 102 -6.41 21.19 5.23
N GLU A 103 -5.25 21.25 4.58
CA GLU A 103 -5.09 20.94 3.14
C GLU A 103 -4.70 19.48 2.88
N TRP A 104 -4.37 18.72 3.94
CA TRP A 104 -3.89 17.36 3.76
C TRP A 104 -5.04 16.34 3.70
N ILE A 105 -4.85 15.31 2.89
CA ILE A 105 -5.72 14.13 2.87
C ILE A 105 -5.00 13.04 3.68
N PRO A 106 -5.47 12.70 4.89
CA PRO A 106 -4.79 11.74 5.74
C PRO A 106 -4.89 10.31 5.18
N GLN A 107 -3.80 9.56 5.22
CA GLN A 107 -3.84 8.14 4.94
C GLN A 107 -4.51 7.38 6.09
N ARG A 108 -5.44 6.48 5.76
CA ARG A 108 -6.13 5.60 6.68
C ARG A 108 -6.21 4.18 6.12
N ALA A 109 -6.28 3.19 7.02
CA ALA A 109 -6.47 1.79 6.63
C ALA A 109 -7.22 1.03 7.73
N SER A 110 -7.93 -0.04 7.34
CA SER A 110 -8.66 -0.94 8.22
C SER A 110 -8.36 -2.39 7.83
N TYR A 111 -7.22 -2.93 8.30
CA TYR A 111 -6.74 -4.24 7.87
C TYR A 111 -7.42 -5.43 8.56
N TYR A 112 -7.96 -5.24 9.77
CA TYR A 112 -8.31 -6.36 10.67
C TYR A 112 -9.81 -6.50 10.95
N LYS A 113 -10.60 -5.49 10.60
CA LYS A 113 -12.06 -5.50 10.79
C LYS A 113 -12.73 -4.96 9.53
N PRO A 114 -13.80 -5.60 9.03
CA PRO A 114 -14.61 -5.03 7.97
C PRO A 114 -15.06 -3.62 8.34
N ASN A 115 -14.61 -2.65 7.57
CA ASN A 115 -14.93 -1.23 7.77
C ASN A 115 -14.81 -0.50 6.44
N TRP A 116 -15.28 0.74 6.37
CA TRP A 116 -15.09 1.60 5.22
C TRP A 116 -15.04 3.08 5.65
N GLY A 117 -14.45 3.90 4.83
CA GLY A 117 -14.41 5.34 5.05
C GLY A 117 -13.63 6.07 3.96
N PHE A 118 -13.71 7.37 4.05
CA PHE A 118 -12.98 8.27 3.16
C PHE A 118 -12.13 9.26 3.96
N SER A 119 -11.01 9.63 3.38
CA SER A 119 -10.19 10.74 3.86
C SER A 119 -10.40 11.96 2.96
N ILE A 120 -10.47 13.13 3.55
CA ILE A 120 -10.75 14.38 2.87
C ILE A 120 -9.93 15.51 3.51
N ALA A 121 -9.50 16.50 2.74
CA ALA A 121 -8.92 17.71 3.30
C ALA A 121 -9.92 18.41 4.21
N HIS A 122 -9.48 18.89 5.37
CA HIS A 122 -10.41 19.52 6.34
C HIS A 122 -11.10 20.75 5.76
N ASN A 123 -10.40 21.51 4.91
CA ASN A 123 -10.98 22.63 4.19
C ASN A 123 -12.16 22.24 3.29
N ASP A 124 -12.14 21.05 2.72
CA ASP A 124 -13.22 20.54 1.87
C ASP A 124 -14.34 19.92 2.73
N LEU A 125 -13.99 19.26 3.83
CA LEU A 125 -14.95 18.70 4.78
C LEU A 125 -15.91 19.78 5.31
N VAL A 126 -15.37 20.92 5.74
CA VAL A 126 -16.19 22.01 6.32
C VAL A 126 -17.07 22.73 5.29
N ARG A 127 -16.84 22.51 4.00
CA ARG A 127 -17.66 23.05 2.90
C ARG A 127 -18.80 22.14 2.47
N LEU A 128 -18.84 20.91 2.98
CA LEU A 128 -19.95 19.99 2.66
C LEU A 128 -21.26 20.57 3.19
N ALA A 129 -22.24 20.74 2.30
CA ALA A 129 -23.57 21.25 2.63
C ALA A 129 -24.49 20.09 3.06
N GLU A 130 -25.55 20.42 3.77
CA GLU A 130 -26.67 19.48 4.00
C GLU A 130 -27.25 19.03 2.64
N ASP A 131 -27.07 17.74 2.35
CA ASP A 131 -27.46 17.14 1.08
C ASP A 131 -27.60 15.61 1.24
N ARG A 132 -28.04 14.96 0.17
CA ARG A 132 -27.96 13.51 0.03
C ARG A 132 -26.76 13.16 -0.84
N TYR A 133 -25.91 12.31 -0.30
CA TYR A 133 -24.66 11.90 -0.95
C TYR A 133 -24.74 10.46 -1.45
N GLU A 134 -24.45 10.26 -2.73
CA GLU A 134 -24.17 8.93 -3.29
C GLU A 134 -22.76 8.53 -2.90
N VAL A 135 -22.62 7.43 -2.18
CA VAL A 135 -21.34 6.89 -1.70
C VAL A 135 -21.06 5.57 -2.43
N ARG A 136 -19.94 5.51 -3.11
CA ARG A 136 -19.49 4.32 -3.83
C ARG A 136 -18.07 3.96 -3.46
N ILE A 137 -17.84 2.69 -3.12
CA ILE A 137 -16.52 2.06 -3.03
C ILE A 137 -16.58 0.77 -3.84
N ASP A 138 -15.91 0.73 -4.98
CA ASP A 138 -15.83 -0.44 -5.84
C ASP A 138 -14.55 -1.22 -5.53
N SER A 139 -14.55 -1.87 -4.40
CA SER A 139 -13.48 -2.73 -3.92
C SER A 139 -13.89 -4.20 -3.91
N THR A 140 -12.89 -5.07 -3.79
CA THR A 140 -13.08 -6.51 -3.60
C THR A 140 -12.21 -7.01 -2.45
N LEU A 141 -12.74 -7.96 -1.70
CA LEU A 141 -12.03 -8.74 -0.69
C LEU A 141 -12.27 -10.22 -1.03
N SER A 142 -11.20 -10.94 -1.34
CA SER A 142 -11.26 -12.35 -1.76
C SER A 142 -10.02 -13.11 -1.29
N ASN A 143 -10.09 -14.43 -1.35
CA ASN A 143 -8.89 -15.23 -1.18
C ASN A 143 -7.92 -14.95 -2.33
N GLY A 144 -6.67 -14.74 -1.98
CA GLY A 144 -5.59 -14.38 -2.88
C GLY A 144 -4.26 -14.55 -2.18
N ALA A 145 -3.36 -13.58 -2.31
CA ALA A 145 -2.05 -13.64 -1.67
C ALA A 145 -1.52 -12.26 -1.26
N MET A 146 -0.67 -12.25 -0.26
CA MET A 146 0.25 -11.17 0.03
C MET A 146 1.52 -11.38 -0.79
N THR A 147 1.93 -10.37 -1.53
CA THR A 147 3.06 -10.43 -2.46
C THR A 147 4.23 -9.59 -1.94
N TYR A 148 5.45 -10.12 -2.04
CA TYR A 148 6.68 -9.37 -1.76
C TYR A 148 7.78 -9.71 -2.77
N GLY A 149 8.78 -8.83 -2.89
CA GLY A 149 9.91 -9.00 -3.79
C GLY A 149 11.22 -9.10 -3.05
N GLU A 150 12.16 -9.90 -3.58
CA GLU A 150 13.48 -10.10 -3.05
C GLU A 150 14.53 -10.03 -4.16
N CYS A 151 15.62 -9.30 -3.89
CA CYS A 151 16.80 -9.28 -4.75
C CYS A 151 18.02 -9.66 -3.93
N VAL A 152 18.75 -10.67 -4.37
CA VAL A 152 20.01 -11.11 -3.74
C VAL A 152 21.16 -10.85 -4.70
N ILE A 153 22.16 -10.10 -4.24
CA ILE A 153 23.37 -9.76 -4.98
C ILE A 153 24.55 -10.46 -4.30
N PRO A 154 25.07 -11.55 -4.88
CA PRO A 154 26.14 -12.34 -4.25
C PRO A 154 27.43 -11.54 -4.09
N GLY A 155 28.10 -11.72 -2.96
CA GLY A 155 29.45 -11.24 -2.68
C GLY A 155 30.48 -12.36 -2.59
N GLU A 156 31.70 -12.01 -2.16
CA GLU A 156 32.79 -12.98 -1.94
C GLU A 156 32.58 -13.82 -0.67
N GLN A 157 31.78 -13.34 0.27
CA GLN A 157 31.43 -13.99 1.54
C GLN A 157 29.94 -14.29 1.60
N ALA A 158 29.60 -15.35 2.34
CA ALA A 158 28.22 -15.76 2.57
C ALA A 158 27.46 -14.84 3.55
N ASP A 159 28.20 -14.09 4.38
CA ASP A 159 27.58 -13.13 5.29
C ASP A 159 26.75 -12.10 4.51
N GLU A 160 25.55 -11.84 4.99
CA GLU A 160 24.58 -10.99 4.29
C GLU A 160 24.38 -9.64 4.97
N ILE A 161 24.24 -8.61 4.14
CA ILE A 161 23.71 -7.30 4.56
C ILE A 161 22.29 -7.19 4.05
N LEU A 162 21.33 -7.07 4.98
CA LEU A 162 19.90 -6.99 4.68
C LEU A 162 19.43 -5.55 4.62
N PHE A 163 18.85 -5.17 3.48
CA PHE A 163 18.07 -3.94 3.30
C PHE A 163 16.59 -4.30 3.19
N SER A 164 15.75 -3.68 3.98
CA SER A 164 14.31 -3.88 3.93
C SER A 164 13.59 -2.56 3.77
N THR A 165 12.62 -2.52 2.85
CA THR A 165 11.74 -1.37 2.61
C THR A 165 10.31 -1.83 2.44
N HIS A 166 9.36 -1.06 2.97
CA HIS A 166 7.95 -1.42 2.79
C HIS A 166 7.33 -0.79 1.54
N ILE A 167 6.40 -1.53 0.91
CA ILE A 167 5.81 -1.19 -0.40
C ILE A 167 4.28 -1.11 -0.39
N CYS A 168 3.66 -0.98 0.77
CA CYS A 168 2.19 -1.15 0.91
C CYS A 168 1.42 0.16 1.09
N HIS A 169 2.07 1.32 0.99
CA HIS A 169 1.39 2.59 1.14
C HIS A 169 0.95 3.17 -0.23
N PRO A 170 -0.20 3.85 -0.30
CA PRO A 170 -0.66 4.54 -1.50
C PRO A 170 0.25 5.73 -1.86
N SER A 171 -0.27 6.80 -2.43
CA SER A 171 0.49 7.98 -2.90
C SER A 171 1.13 8.80 -1.76
N LEU A 172 2.15 8.22 -1.10
CA LEU A 172 2.96 8.86 -0.05
C LEU A 172 4.45 8.82 -0.45
N CYS A 173 5.10 10.00 -0.56
CA CYS A 173 6.49 10.09 -1.00
C CYS A 173 7.48 9.66 0.09
N ASN A 174 7.40 10.26 1.29
CA ASN A 174 8.32 9.94 2.37
C ASN A 174 8.04 8.58 3.00
N ASP A 175 6.78 8.16 3.03
CA ASP A 175 6.32 6.91 3.62
C ASP A 175 5.55 6.06 2.58
N ASN A 176 6.20 5.33 1.70
CA ASN A 176 7.63 5.10 1.69
C ASN A 176 8.18 5.01 0.26
N LEU A 177 7.59 5.75 -0.68
CA LEU A 177 8.00 5.67 -2.09
C LEU A 177 9.48 6.04 -2.29
N SER A 178 9.99 7.01 -1.51
CA SER A 178 11.41 7.37 -1.51
C SER A 178 12.31 6.20 -1.12
N GLY A 179 11.96 5.45 -0.07
CA GLY A 179 12.69 4.27 0.36
C GLY A 179 12.68 3.15 -0.69
N ILE A 180 11.55 2.93 -1.36
CA ILE A 180 11.43 1.97 -2.46
C ILE A 180 12.42 2.30 -3.57
N VAL A 181 12.43 3.55 -4.02
CA VAL A 181 13.28 4.00 -5.14
C VAL A 181 14.75 3.98 -4.75
N ILE A 182 15.08 4.46 -3.55
CA ILE A 182 16.48 4.44 -3.04
C ILE A 182 16.98 3.00 -2.96
N ALA A 183 16.20 2.07 -2.39
CA ALA A 183 16.60 0.67 -2.26
C ALA A 183 16.84 0.02 -3.63
N ALA A 184 15.98 0.27 -4.62
CA ALA A 184 16.13 -0.25 -5.96
C ALA A 184 17.41 0.26 -6.66
N TYR A 185 17.66 1.57 -6.61
CA TYR A 185 18.87 2.13 -7.24
C TYR A 185 20.13 1.81 -6.45
N LEU A 186 20.07 1.65 -5.13
CA LEU A 186 21.18 1.17 -4.33
C LEU A 186 21.54 -0.27 -4.72
N ALA A 187 20.55 -1.14 -4.85
CA ALA A 187 20.75 -2.51 -5.33
C ALA A 187 21.41 -2.53 -6.71
N LYS A 188 20.90 -1.71 -7.65
CA LYS A 188 21.49 -1.56 -8.98
C LYS A 188 22.94 -1.09 -8.93
N ALA A 189 23.26 -0.11 -8.10
CA ALA A 189 24.62 0.41 -7.94
C ALA A 189 25.56 -0.66 -7.34
N ILE A 190 25.12 -1.37 -6.31
CA ILE A 190 25.89 -2.46 -5.69
C ILE A 190 26.11 -3.61 -6.70
N ALA A 191 25.09 -3.96 -7.50
CA ALA A 191 25.23 -5.00 -8.53
C ALA A 191 26.29 -4.65 -9.59
N ALA A 192 26.48 -3.35 -9.87
CA ALA A 192 27.50 -2.87 -10.82
C ALA A 192 28.93 -2.84 -10.25
N MET A 193 29.12 -3.03 -8.95
CA MET A 193 30.46 -3.05 -8.35
C MET A 193 31.25 -4.29 -8.84
N PRO A 194 32.52 -4.14 -9.21
CA PRO A 194 33.35 -5.27 -9.69
C PRO A 194 33.67 -6.29 -8.59
N LYS A 195 33.70 -5.83 -7.33
CA LYS A 195 33.94 -6.68 -6.15
C LYS A 195 33.01 -6.28 -5.02
N ARG A 196 32.46 -7.27 -4.32
CA ARG A 196 31.59 -7.12 -3.16
C ARG A 196 32.03 -8.09 -2.09
N ARG A 197 32.39 -7.58 -0.92
CA ARG A 197 32.78 -8.43 0.21
C ARG A 197 31.64 -9.30 0.69
N TYR A 198 30.48 -8.68 0.99
CA TYR A 198 29.29 -9.33 1.52
C TYR A 198 28.29 -9.63 0.42
N THR A 199 27.41 -10.56 0.67
CA THR A 199 26.16 -10.72 -0.07
C THR A 199 25.17 -9.65 0.38
N TYR A 200 24.43 -9.07 -0.54
CA TYR A 200 23.43 -8.02 -0.25
C TYR A 200 22.05 -8.52 -0.61
N ARG A 201 21.14 -8.47 0.37
CA ARG A 201 19.75 -8.85 0.20
C ARG A 201 18.86 -7.63 0.34
N PHE A 202 18.00 -7.40 -0.64
CA PHE A 202 17.01 -6.34 -0.66
C PHE A 202 15.61 -6.95 -0.60
N LEU A 203 14.82 -6.51 0.38
CA LEU A 203 13.44 -6.92 0.57
C LEU A 203 12.50 -5.76 0.31
N PHE A 204 11.52 -5.99 -0.56
CA PHE A 204 10.41 -5.09 -0.85
C PHE A 204 9.14 -5.77 -0.34
N VAL A 205 8.70 -5.42 0.87
CA VAL A 205 7.69 -6.17 1.63
C VAL A 205 6.52 -5.28 2.04
N PRO A 206 5.28 -5.78 2.12
CA PRO A 206 4.23 -5.09 2.86
C PRO A 206 4.64 -4.91 4.33
N THR A 207 4.38 -3.71 4.90
CA THR A 207 4.81 -3.36 6.27
C THR A 207 4.39 -4.41 7.29
N GLN A 208 5.23 -4.64 8.30
CA GLN A 208 5.07 -5.61 9.38
C GLN A 208 4.81 -7.04 8.87
N LEU A 209 3.62 -7.32 8.33
CA LEU A 209 3.20 -8.66 7.95
C LEU A 209 4.09 -9.29 6.88
N GLY A 210 4.54 -8.51 5.89
CA GLY A 210 5.48 -8.98 4.86
C GLY A 210 6.85 -9.33 5.43
N SER A 211 7.38 -8.49 6.34
CA SER A 211 8.65 -8.76 7.03
C SER A 211 8.54 -10.00 7.92
N LEU A 212 7.44 -10.15 8.66
CA LEU A 212 7.18 -11.33 9.47
C LEU A 212 7.07 -12.59 8.61
N ALA A 213 6.38 -12.51 7.46
CA ALA A 213 6.25 -13.64 6.54
C ALA A 213 7.60 -14.07 5.95
N TRP A 214 8.45 -13.08 5.61
CA TRP A 214 9.81 -13.38 5.16
C TRP A 214 10.62 -14.04 6.28
N LEU A 215 10.61 -13.47 7.50
CA LEU A 215 11.31 -14.04 8.66
C LEU A 215 10.86 -15.47 8.98
N ALA A 216 9.55 -15.73 8.95
CA ALA A 216 9.01 -17.05 9.24
C ALA A 216 9.53 -18.13 8.26
N ARG A 217 9.82 -17.74 7.01
CA ARG A 217 10.35 -18.61 5.97
C ARG A 217 11.86 -18.72 5.97
N ASN A 218 12.57 -17.81 6.61
CA ASN A 218 14.03 -17.68 6.57
C ASN A 218 14.66 -17.68 7.98
N GLN A 219 14.03 -18.30 8.97
CA GLN A 219 14.51 -18.30 10.36
C GLN A 219 15.94 -18.85 10.52
N GLU A 220 16.31 -19.86 9.76
CA GLU A 220 17.64 -20.46 9.82
C GLU A 220 18.73 -19.56 9.20
N ALA A 221 18.38 -18.81 8.15
CA ALA A 221 19.30 -17.86 7.51
C ALA A 221 19.54 -16.59 8.34
N CYS A 222 18.68 -16.33 9.33
CA CYS A 222 18.78 -15.17 10.24
C CYS A 222 19.51 -15.49 11.56
N ARG A 223 20.06 -16.71 11.73
CA ARG A 223 20.84 -17.14 12.87
C ARG A 223 22.34 -17.04 12.59
#